data_2854249987c044edb2e15809b8f02cb4
#
_entry.id   2854249987c044edb2e15809b8f02cb4
#
_cell.length_a   1.000
_cell.length_b   1.000
_cell.length_c   1.000
_cell.angle_alpha   90.00
_cell.angle_beta   90.00
_cell.angle_gamma   90.00
#
_symmetry.space_group_name_H-M   'P 1'
#
loop_
_entity.id
_entity.type
_entity.pdbx_description
1 polymer ?
#
loop_
_entity_poly.entity_id
_entity_poly.type
_entity_poly.pdbx_seq_one_letter_code
_entity_poly.pdbx_strand_id
1 'polypeptide(L)'
;VIEGKHVGKTFIVASNGTEEVKCAVEVAPKYNTYSVPILDFGITKAELKGRENRELLSETSTTIKYRGNSGSAASEIAYAFKDGKMNGAGALVKSSYSSVIMDFLIERYQAAFQKEDVFYFIDGNSSNYNKFVSLSIGASGIIIMYTPKN
;
A
#
# COMPACT_ATOMS: atom_id res chain seq x y z
N VAL A 1 -20.94 -12.38 -16.68
CA VAL A 1 -20.85 -11.52 -15.49
C VAL A 1 -19.37 -11.24 -15.25
N ILE A 2 -19.01 -9.98 -15.02
CA ILE A 2 -17.65 -9.55 -14.67
C ILE A 2 -17.65 -9.21 -13.19
N GLU A 3 -16.74 -9.82 -12.44
CA GLU A 3 -16.58 -9.61 -11.01
C GLU A 3 -15.23 -8.94 -10.73
N GLY A 4 -15.25 -7.79 -10.04
CA GLY A 4 -14.05 -7.10 -9.57
C GLY A 4 -13.58 -7.73 -8.28
N LYS A 5 -12.34 -8.27 -8.24
CA LYS A 5 -11.77 -8.95 -7.08
C LYS A 5 -10.96 -8.02 -6.16
N HIS A 6 -10.37 -6.98 -6.73
CA HIS A 6 -9.55 -6.02 -5.97
C HIS A 6 -9.88 -4.59 -6.39
N VAL A 7 -9.68 -3.66 -5.47
CA VAL A 7 -9.81 -2.21 -5.71
C VAL A 7 -8.89 -1.79 -6.85
N GLY A 8 -9.42 -1.03 -7.81
CA GLY A 8 -8.63 -0.53 -8.91
C GLY A 8 -9.46 -0.09 -10.11
N LYS A 9 -8.74 0.37 -11.11
CA LYS A 9 -9.30 0.77 -12.41
C LYS A 9 -8.69 -0.08 -13.51
N THR A 10 -9.53 -0.54 -14.43
CA THR A 10 -9.10 -1.31 -15.61
C THR A 10 -10.02 -1.03 -16.79
N PHE A 11 -9.67 -1.57 -17.94
CA PHE A 11 -10.51 -1.53 -19.13
C PHE A 11 -10.86 -2.95 -19.57
N ILE A 12 -12.12 -3.13 -19.96
CA ILE A 12 -12.53 -4.28 -20.74
C ILE A 12 -12.40 -3.87 -22.19
N VAL A 13 -11.66 -4.65 -22.96
CA VAL A 13 -11.44 -4.41 -24.39
C VAL A 13 -12.15 -5.50 -25.16
N ALA A 14 -13.08 -5.12 -26.05
CA ALA A 14 -13.65 -5.99 -27.05
C ALA A 14 -13.06 -5.61 -28.42
N SER A 15 -12.52 -6.59 -29.15
CA SER A 15 -11.93 -6.38 -30.46
C SER A 15 -12.46 -7.44 -31.43
N ASN A 16 -12.73 -7.02 -32.68
CA ASN A 16 -13.05 -7.91 -33.78
C ASN A 16 -11.88 -8.09 -34.78
N GLY A 17 -10.68 -7.61 -34.37
CA GLY A 17 -9.45 -7.64 -35.17
C GLY A 17 -9.19 -6.38 -35.98
N THR A 18 -10.21 -5.56 -36.27
CA THR A 18 -10.11 -4.27 -36.97
C THR A 18 -10.53 -3.09 -36.11
N GLU A 19 -11.43 -3.30 -35.17
CA GLU A 19 -11.96 -2.28 -34.29
C GLU A 19 -11.84 -2.71 -32.82
N GLU A 20 -11.58 -1.75 -31.95
CA GLU A 20 -11.55 -1.95 -30.49
C GLU A 20 -12.56 -1.02 -29.81
N VAL A 21 -13.32 -1.59 -28.88
CA VAL A 21 -14.17 -0.83 -27.95
C VAL A 21 -13.63 -1.04 -26.53
N LYS A 22 -13.41 0.05 -25.80
CA LYS A 22 -12.93 0.03 -24.42
C LYS A 22 -14.01 0.50 -23.47
N CYS A 23 -14.29 -0.29 -22.44
CA CYS A 23 -15.16 0.07 -21.34
C CYS A 23 -14.32 0.20 -20.07
N ALA A 24 -14.32 1.38 -19.45
CA ALA A 24 -13.65 1.59 -18.16
C ALA A 24 -14.44 0.90 -17.03
N VAL A 25 -13.73 0.17 -16.20
CA VAL A 25 -14.28 -0.49 -15.01
C VAL A 25 -13.51 -0.02 -13.79
N GLU A 26 -14.23 0.41 -12.77
CA GLU A 26 -13.68 0.81 -11.48
C GLU A 26 -14.28 -0.03 -10.37
N VAL A 27 -13.43 -0.62 -9.53
CA VAL A 27 -13.81 -1.26 -8.27
C VAL A 27 -13.45 -0.28 -7.15
N ALA A 28 -14.47 0.36 -6.59
CA ALA A 28 -14.30 1.33 -5.51
C ALA A 28 -13.97 0.63 -4.18
N PRO A 29 -13.13 1.25 -3.31
CA PRO A 29 -12.83 0.71 -2.00
C PRO A 29 -14.06 0.77 -1.08
N LYS A 30 -14.31 -0.30 -0.34
CA LYS A 30 -15.27 -0.36 0.75
C LYS A 30 -14.65 0.14 2.07
N TYR A 31 -13.37 -0.15 2.28
CA TYR A 31 -12.64 0.17 3.49
C TYR A 31 -11.64 1.30 3.24
N ASN A 32 -11.84 2.46 3.87
CA ASN A 32 -11.00 3.65 3.78
C ASN A 32 -10.37 3.96 5.15
N THR A 33 -9.59 3.03 5.69
CA THR A 33 -9.02 3.11 7.04
C THR A 33 -7.91 4.15 7.14
N TYR A 34 -7.04 4.24 6.14
CA TYR A 34 -5.99 5.25 6.02
C TYR A 34 -5.57 5.46 4.56
N SER A 35 -4.95 6.60 4.30
CA SER A 35 -4.32 6.86 3.00
C SER A 35 -2.99 6.12 2.91
N VAL A 36 -2.89 5.21 1.93
CA VAL A 36 -1.66 4.44 1.66
C VAL A 36 -0.48 5.39 1.46
N PRO A 37 0.74 5.06 1.93
CA PRO A 37 1.95 5.84 1.66
C PRO A 37 2.23 6.00 0.16
N ILE A 38 3.11 6.93 -0.19
CA ILE A 38 3.68 7.00 -1.54
C ILE A 38 4.51 5.73 -1.76
N LEU A 39 4.21 4.96 -2.82
CA LEU A 39 4.84 3.67 -3.10
C LEU A 39 5.72 3.68 -4.37
N ASP A 40 6.18 4.85 -4.80
CA ASP A 40 7.12 5.00 -5.91
C ASP A 40 8.53 4.72 -5.42
N PHE A 41 8.87 3.44 -5.26
CA PHE A 41 10.18 3.02 -4.80
C PHE A 41 11.29 3.50 -5.75
N GLY A 42 12.45 3.83 -5.21
CA GLY A 42 13.57 4.35 -5.96
C GLY A 42 13.64 5.88 -6.06
N ILE A 43 12.60 6.62 -5.63
CA ILE A 43 12.68 8.08 -5.54
C ILE A 43 13.62 8.52 -4.41
N THR A 44 14.14 9.75 -4.54
CA THR A 44 14.99 10.37 -3.52
C THR A 44 14.16 10.96 -2.38
N LYS A 45 14.81 11.31 -1.26
CA LYS A 45 14.16 12.04 -0.17
C LYS A 45 13.58 13.40 -0.61
N ALA A 46 14.30 14.11 -1.49
CA ALA A 46 13.83 15.41 -1.98
C ALA A 46 12.54 15.25 -2.80
N GLU A 47 12.48 14.26 -3.68
CA GLU A 47 11.28 13.96 -4.47
C GLU A 47 10.13 13.51 -3.56
N LEU A 48 10.38 12.67 -2.55
CA LEU A 48 9.37 12.29 -1.57
C LEU A 48 8.81 13.51 -0.83
N LYS A 49 9.69 14.36 -0.29
CA LYS A 49 9.31 15.56 0.48
C LYS A 49 8.53 16.58 -0.36
N GLY A 50 8.78 16.66 -1.67
CA GLY A 50 8.03 17.51 -2.59
C GLY A 50 6.60 17.01 -2.88
N ARG A 51 6.30 15.76 -2.56
CA ARG A 51 5.00 15.10 -2.85
C ARG A 51 4.22 14.72 -1.59
N GLU A 52 4.90 14.59 -0.45
CA GLU A 52 4.28 14.24 0.82
C GLU A 52 3.71 15.50 1.49
N ASN A 53 2.42 15.46 1.80
CA ASN A 53 1.69 16.61 2.36
C ASN A 53 1.42 16.47 3.88
N ARG A 54 1.83 15.36 4.49
CA ARG A 54 1.66 15.12 5.93
C ARG A 54 2.67 15.93 6.73
N GLU A 55 2.37 16.15 8.00
CA GLU A 55 3.28 16.79 8.95
C GLU A 55 4.52 15.93 9.19
N LEU A 56 5.72 16.48 8.96
CA LEU A 56 6.99 15.82 9.24
C LEU A 56 7.18 15.66 10.75
N LEU A 57 7.42 14.45 11.21
CA LEU A 57 7.73 14.11 12.60
C LEU A 57 9.23 14.01 12.87
N SER A 58 9.94 13.33 12.00
CA SER A 58 11.40 13.15 12.14
C SER A 58 12.04 12.74 10.80
N GLU A 59 13.33 13.03 10.70
CA GLU A 59 14.19 12.64 9.58
C GLU A 59 15.56 12.20 10.09
N THR A 60 16.06 11.09 9.55
CA THR A 60 17.42 10.58 9.75
C THR A 60 18.09 10.34 8.39
N SER A 61 19.31 9.82 8.39
CA SER A 61 19.99 9.45 7.11
C SER A 61 19.23 8.39 6.32
N THR A 62 18.50 7.47 6.98
CA THR A 62 17.85 6.31 6.35
C THR A 62 16.34 6.28 6.47
N THR A 63 15.70 7.21 7.20
CA THR A 63 14.26 7.16 7.46
C THR A 63 13.67 8.57 7.50
N ILE A 64 12.46 8.72 6.98
CA ILE A 64 11.61 9.90 7.19
C ILE A 64 10.28 9.42 7.75
N LYS A 65 9.76 10.12 8.77
CA LYS A 65 8.48 9.82 9.41
C LYS A 65 7.55 11.01 9.35
N TYR A 66 6.30 10.74 9.06
CA TYR A 66 5.23 11.72 8.99
C TYR A 66 4.08 11.31 9.92
N ARG A 67 3.36 12.29 10.42
CA ARG A 67 2.11 12.07 11.18
C ARG A 67 1.03 11.53 10.26
N GLY A 68 0.27 10.54 10.71
CA GLY A 68 -0.95 10.11 10.02
C GLY A 68 -1.99 11.24 9.96
N ASN A 69 -2.82 11.25 8.93
CA ASN A 69 -3.87 12.25 8.77
C ASN A 69 -4.85 12.23 9.95
N SER A 70 -5.42 13.38 10.29
CA SER A 70 -6.46 13.47 11.32
C SER A 70 -7.64 12.55 10.99
N GLY A 71 -8.14 11.82 11.98
CA GLY A 71 -9.22 10.83 11.80
C GLY A 71 -8.80 9.51 11.13
N SER A 72 -7.54 9.41 10.66
CA SER A 72 -7.00 8.19 10.04
C SER A 72 -6.71 7.10 11.07
N ALA A 73 -6.81 5.84 10.61
CA ALA A 73 -6.36 4.69 11.39
C ALA A 73 -4.83 4.70 11.60
N ALA A 74 -4.06 5.19 10.62
CA ALA A 74 -2.62 5.32 10.75
C ALA A 74 -2.26 6.52 11.62
N SER A 75 -1.46 6.29 12.67
CA SER A 75 -0.89 7.34 13.52
C SER A 75 0.42 7.89 12.95
N GLU A 76 1.18 7.06 12.24
CA GLU A 76 2.46 7.40 11.64
C GLU A 76 2.61 6.74 10.27
N ILE A 77 3.24 7.45 9.34
CA ILE A 77 3.72 6.94 8.06
C ILE A 77 5.24 7.07 8.03
N ALA A 78 5.94 6.02 7.69
CA ALA A 78 7.39 5.99 7.64
C ALA A 78 7.89 5.57 6.26
N TYR A 79 9.02 6.12 5.85
CA TYR A 79 9.69 5.80 4.60
C TYR A 79 11.14 5.44 4.88
N ALA A 80 11.59 4.31 4.36
CA ALA A 80 12.97 3.83 4.49
C ALA A 80 13.76 4.10 3.21
N PHE A 81 15.04 4.42 3.38
CA PHE A 81 15.97 4.74 2.29
C PHE A 81 17.25 3.92 2.42
N LYS A 82 17.68 3.37 1.31
CA LYS A 82 18.98 2.73 1.15
C LYS A 82 19.69 3.36 -0.05
N ASP A 83 20.96 3.73 0.12
CA ASP A 83 21.79 4.36 -0.92
C ASP A 83 21.10 5.60 -1.56
N GLY A 84 20.41 6.40 -0.72
CA GLY A 84 19.71 7.62 -1.15
C GLY A 84 18.38 7.38 -1.87
N LYS A 85 17.96 6.14 -2.05
CA LYS A 85 16.74 5.77 -2.74
C LYS A 85 15.72 5.11 -1.80
N MET A 86 14.45 5.45 -1.95
CA MET A 86 13.37 4.86 -1.17
C MET A 86 13.25 3.37 -1.50
N ASN A 87 13.37 2.52 -0.48
CA ASN A 87 13.29 1.07 -0.60
C ASN A 87 12.23 0.42 0.29
N GLY A 88 11.46 1.23 1.00
CA GLY A 88 10.35 0.75 1.81
C GLY A 88 9.47 1.88 2.29
N ALA A 89 8.22 1.56 2.60
CA ALA A 89 7.28 2.45 3.25
C ALA A 89 6.48 1.66 4.28
N GLY A 90 5.94 2.34 5.30
CA GLY A 90 5.14 1.67 6.32
C GLY A 90 4.11 2.58 6.95
N ALA A 91 3.14 1.98 7.60
CA ALA A 91 2.12 2.65 8.41
C ALA A 91 2.04 1.98 9.78
N LEU A 92 2.04 2.79 10.83
CA LEU A 92 1.68 2.36 12.17
C LEU A 92 0.19 2.63 12.37
N VAL A 93 -0.59 1.57 12.42
CA VAL A 93 -2.06 1.61 12.54
C VAL A 93 -2.46 1.36 13.99
N LYS A 94 -3.41 2.13 14.49
CA LYS A 94 -3.96 1.98 15.85
C LYS A 94 -4.60 0.61 16.02
N SER A 95 -4.38 -0.04 17.16
CA SER A 95 -4.93 -1.38 17.46
C SER A 95 -6.47 -1.44 17.42
N SER A 96 -7.15 -0.31 17.65
CA SER A 96 -8.62 -0.21 17.54
C SER A 96 -9.18 -0.51 16.15
N TYR A 97 -8.32 -0.55 15.12
CA TYR A 97 -8.70 -0.89 13.75
C TYR A 97 -8.40 -2.35 13.39
N SER A 98 -8.05 -3.20 14.35
CA SER A 98 -7.69 -4.61 14.11
C SER A 98 -8.78 -5.41 13.39
N SER A 99 -10.06 -5.11 13.65
CA SER A 99 -11.20 -5.80 13.02
C SER A 99 -11.40 -5.49 11.54
N VAL A 100 -10.91 -4.35 11.05
CA VAL A 100 -11.15 -3.89 9.67
C VAL A 100 -9.90 -3.78 8.82
N ILE A 101 -8.71 -3.82 9.44
CA ILE A 101 -7.45 -3.63 8.71
C ILE A 101 -7.13 -4.79 7.77
N MET A 102 -7.51 -6.01 8.14
CA MET A 102 -7.35 -7.18 7.29
C MET A 102 -8.23 -7.05 6.03
N ASP A 103 -9.49 -6.66 6.18
CA ASP A 103 -10.41 -6.44 5.07
C ASP A 103 -9.90 -5.32 4.14
N PHE A 104 -9.36 -4.23 4.71
CA PHE A 104 -8.72 -3.15 3.97
C PHE A 104 -7.56 -3.65 3.09
N LEU A 105 -6.75 -4.60 3.58
CA LEU A 105 -5.64 -5.18 2.81
C LEU A 105 -6.14 -6.17 1.76
N ILE A 106 -7.08 -7.06 2.11
CA ILE A 106 -7.62 -8.08 1.20
C ILE A 106 -8.36 -7.47 0.00
N GLU A 107 -9.04 -6.34 0.18
CA GLU A 107 -9.71 -5.68 -0.96
C GLU A 107 -8.72 -5.02 -1.95
N ARG A 108 -7.43 -4.83 -1.56
CA ARG A 108 -6.38 -4.19 -2.37
C ARG A 108 -5.32 -5.15 -2.87
N TYR A 109 -5.04 -6.18 -2.09
CA TYR A 109 -3.90 -7.08 -2.29
C TYR A 109 -4.32 -8.53 -2.18
N GLN A 110 -3.65 -9.39 -2.92
CA GLN A 110 -3.84 -10.83 -2.80
C GLN A 110 -3.09 -11.36 -1.59
N ALA A 111 -3.76 -12.12 -0.72
CA ALA A 111 -3.10 -12.85 0.35
C ALA A 111 -2.14 -13.89 -0.25
N ALA A 112 -0.90 -13.90 0.23
CA ALA A 112 0.15 -14.77 -0.29
C ALA A 112 0.49 -15.91 0.68
N PHE A 113 0.98 -15.59 1.86
CA PHE A 113 1.34 -16.58 2.89
C PHE A 113 1.40 -15.91 4.27
N GLN A 114 1.47 -16.76 5.30
CA GLN A 114 1.76 -16.35 6.68
C GLN A 114 3.06 -17.01 7.12
N LYS A 115 3.90 -16.27 7.80
CA LYS A 115 5.11 -16.78 8.46
C LYS A 115 5.17 -16.20 9.87
N GLU A 116 5.15 -17.09 10.88
CA GLU A 116 5.05 -16.69 12.28
C GLU A 116 3.81 -15.78 12.48
N ASP A 117 3.94 -14.63 13.12
CA ASP A 117 2.87 -13.68 13.38
C ASP A 117 2.77 -12.57 12.30
N VAL A 118 3.33 -12.80 11.10
CA VAL A 118 3.32 -11.85 9.98
C VAL A 118 2.51 -12.41 8.81
N PHE A 119 1.53 -11.64 8.37
CA PHE A 119 0.75 -11.92 7.16
C PHE A 119 1.37 -11.19 5.97
N TYR A 120 1.51 -11.88 4.85
CA TYR A 120 2.08 -11.33 3.62
C TYR A 120 1.05 -11.30 2.50
N PHE A 121 1.06 -10.21 1.75
CA PHE A 121 0.22 -9.95 0.59
C PHE A 121 1.08 -9.49 -0.57
N ILE A 122 0.55 -9.60 -1.79
CA ILE A 122 1.18 -9.13 -3.03
C ILE A 122 0.21 -8.26 -3.83
N ASP A 123 0.76 -7.30 -4.60
CA ASP A 123 -0.01 -6.44 -5.49
C ASP A 123 -0.13 -7.08 -6.89
N GLY A 124 -0.96 -8.04 -7.03
CA GLY A 124 -1.08 -8.76 -8.29
C GLY A 124 -1.37 -10.23 -8.06
N ASN A 125 -0.71 -11.08 -8.80
CA ASN A 125 -0.81 -12.54 -8.63
C ASN A 125 0.59 -13.14 -8.40
N SER A 126 0.63 -14.42 -8.02
CA SER A 126 1.87 -15.14 -7.69
C SER A 126 2.93 -15.13 -8.80
N SER A 127 2.53 -14.95 -10.05
CA SER A 127 3.44 -14.90 -11.20
C SER A 127 3.90 -13.49 -11.54
N ASN A 128 3.08 -12.47 -11.25
CA ASN A 128 3.35 -11.07 -11.62
C ASN A 128 2.91 -10.12 -10.50
N TYR A 129 3.86 -9.72 -9.67
CA TYR A 129 3.68 -8.70 -8.63
C TYR A 129 4.94 -7.85 -8.51
N ASN A 130 4.80 -6.61 -8.04
CA ASN A 130 5.88 -5.63 -7.94
C ASN A 130 6.28 -5.31 -6.50
N LYS A 131 5.42 -5.62 -5.54
CA LYS A 131 5.70 -5.38 -4.12
C LYS A 131 5.06 -6.42 -3.22
N PHE A 132 5.65 -6.56 -2.05
CA PHE A 132 5.05 -7.22 -0.90
C PHE A 132 4.43 -6.20 0.04
N VAL A 133 3.35 -6.60 0.68
CA VAL A 133 2.77 -5.90 1.83
C VAL A 133 2.76 -6.88 2.98
N SER A 134 3.28 -6.49 4.13
CA SER A 134 3.23 -7.32 5.33
C SER A 134 2.45 -6.62 6.44
N LEU A 135 1.73 -7.41 7.22
CA LEU A 135 1.02 -7.00 8.42
C LEU A 135 1.53 -7.78 9.61
N SER A 136 1.95 -7.09 10.65
CA SER A 136 2.31 -7.66 11.94
C SER A 136 1.70 -6.84 13.08
N ILE A 137 1.53 -7.48 14.24
CA ILE A 137 1.02 -6.83 15.44
C ILE A 137 2.18 -6.65 16.41
N GLY A 138 2.44 -5.40 16.80
CA GLY A 138 3.47 -5.03 17.76
C GLY A 138 2.88 -4.37 19.00
N ALA A 139 3.72 -4.09 19.99
CA ALA A 139 3.32 -3.41 21.21
C ALA A 139 2.73 -2.01 20.99
N SER A 140 3.17 -1.32 19.94
CA SER A 140 2.72 0.05 19.61
C SER A 140 1.51 0.10 18.69
N GLY A 141 1.04 -1.04 18.17
CA GLY A 141 -0.07 -1.12 17.23
C GLY A 141 0.18 -2.13 16.12
N ILE A 142 -0.58 -1.99 15.03
CA ILE A 142 -0.47 -2.83 13.85
C ILE A 142 0.52 -2.17 12.88
N ILE A 143 1.52 -2.91 12.46
CA ILE A 143 2.56 -2.43 11.54
C ILE A 143 2.26 -3.00 10.15
N ILE A 144 2.10 -2.11 9.18
CA ILE A 144 1.97 -2.47 7.77
C ILE A 144 3.21 -1.97 7.04
N MET A 145 3.90 -2.87 6.34
CA MET A 145 5.09 -2.54 5.57
C MET A 145 4.88 -2.84 4.09
N TYR A 146 5.37 -1.95 3.25
CA TYR A 146 5.38 -2.05 1.80
C TYR A 146 6.84 -2.11 1.33
N THR A 147 7.20 -3.18 0.64
CA THR A 147 8.55 -3.38 0.12
C THR A 147 8.52 -3.75 -1.36
N PRO A 148 9.40 -3.19 -2.20
CA PRO A 148 9.47 -3.60 -3.59
C PRO A 148 9.89 -5.07 -3.70
N LYS A 149 9.47 -5.73 -4.77
CA LYS A 149 10.07 -7.00 -5.17
C LYS A 149 11.49 -6.73 -5.66
N ASN A 150 12.45 -7.42 -5.10
CA ASN A 150 13.86 -7.38 -5.53
C ASN A 150 14.05 -8.17 -6.82
#